data_6ba2c4d57035cf335599d1b1bd473f85
#
_entry.id   6ba2c4d57035cf335599d1b1bd473f85
#
_cell.length_a   1.000
_cell.length_b   1.000
_cell.length_c   1.000
_cell.angle_alpha   90.00
_cell.angle_beta   90.00
_cell.angle_gamma   90.00
#
_symmetry.space_group_name_H-M   'P 1'
#
loop_
_entity.id
_entity.type
_entity.pdbx_description
1 polymer ?
#
loop_
_entity_poly.entity_id
_entity_poly.type
_entity_poly.pdbx_seq_one_letter_code
_entity_poly.pdbx_strand_id
1 'polypeptide(L)'
;LYKDVSNVPDLEIVKLSRELKIDIAIDLKGHTLNSKTKLFAYRMAPIQINYLGYPGSLGTSFIDYIIADKILIPDSESKHYSEKIIYLPNSYQPNDNQREISKIETKKEDFDFPENSLILSCLNSTYKITPDELEIWSRILEKTNNTYLWLLDTNKQGKNNLINFFKNKNIDIKRIKFAENLSHSCHLERLRHSDVFLDTFNVNAHTTCSDALWVGVPVVTKQGK
;
A
#
# COMPACT_ATOMS: atom_id res chain seq x y z
N LEU A 1 -0.28 -7.22 -26.78
CA LEU A 1 1.09 -6.93 -27.22
C LEU A 1 1.87 -6.26 -26.07
N TYR A 2 2.92 -6.89 -25.55
CA TYR A 2 3.85 -6.26 -24.60
C TYR A 2 5.03 -5.66 -25.37
N LYS A 3 5.43 -4.45 -25.00
CA LYS A 3 6.66 -3.80 -25.49
C LYS A 3 7.41 -3.22 -24.29
N ASP A 4 8.63 -3.66 -24.08
CA ASP A 4 9.53 -3.01 -23.14
C ASP A 4 10.05 -1.70 -23.73
N VAL A 5 9.74 -0.61 -23.04
CA VAL A 5 10.13 0.75 -23.41
C VAL A 5 11.03 1.41 -22.35
N SER A 6 11.62 0.61 -21.46
CA SER A 6 12.40 1.09 -20.31
C SER A 6 13.56 1.99 -20.73
N ASN A 7 14.20 1.68 -21.88
CA ASN A 7 15.34 2.42 -22.43
C ASN A 7 14.97 3.26 -23.65
N VAL A 8 13.68 3.46 -23.93
CA VAL A 8 13.23 4.25 -25.08
C VAL A 8 12.99 5.70 -24.62
N PRO A 9 13.46 6.71 -25.39
CA PRO A 9 13.17 8.11 -25.10
C PRO A 9 11.68 8.41 -25.06
N ASP A 10 11.25 9.29 -24.16
CA ASP A 10 9.84 9.60 -23.92
C ASP A 10 9.07 9.96 -25.21
N LEU A 11 9.64 10.78 -26.08
CA LEU A 11 9.00 11.18 -27.35
C LEU A 11 8.82 10.02 -28.32
N GLU A 12 9.72 9.07 -28.34
CA GLU A 12 9.61 7.87 -29.18
C GLU A 12 8.50 6.93 -28.66
N ILE A 13 8.31 6.85 -27.32
CA ILE A 13 7.19 6.14 -26.72
C ILE A 13 5.86 6.78 -27.15
N VAL A 14 5.78 8.10 -27.15
CA VAL A 14 4.59 8.85 -27.59
C VAL A 14 4.30 8.60 -29.07
N LYS A 15 5.30 8.66 -29.93
CA LYS A 15 5.17 8.36 -31.37
C LYS A 15 4.68 6.93 -31.58
N LEU A 16 5.30 5.96 -30.92
CA LEU A 16 4.91 4.56 -30.97
C LEU A 16 3.44 4.35 -30.59
N SER A 17 2.98 5.01 -29.51
CA SER A 17 1.58 4.94 -29.08
C SER A 17 0.61 5.42 -30.18
N ARG A 18 0.96 6.53 -30.83
CA ARG A 18 0.16 7.11 -31.92
C ARG A 18 0.19 6.24 -33.19
N GLU A 19 1.33 5.69 -33.55
CA GLU A 19 1.49 4.76 -34.69
C GLU A 19 0.66 3.48 -34.49
N LEU A 20 0.62 2.99 -33.25
CA LEU A 20 -0.21 1.84 -32.85
C LEU A 20 -1.69 2.19 -32.73
N LYS A 21 -2.07 3.47 -32.92
CA LYS A 21 -3.46 3.96 -32.82
C LYS A 21 -4.12 3.57 -31.49
N ILE A 22 -3.40 3.78 -30.37
CA ILE A 22 -3.93 3.50 -29.05
C ILE A 22 -5.08 4.48 -28.75
N ASP A 23 -6.26 3.96 -28.47
CA ASP A 23 -7.46 4.75 -28.15
C ASP A 23 -7.49 5.23 -26.71
N ILE A 24 -7.01 4.39 -25.79
CA ILE A 24 -7.02 4.67 -24.35
C ILE A 24 -5.63 4.39 -23.79
N ALA A 25 -5.02 5.39 -23.16
CA ALA A 25 -3.78 5.24 -22.38
C ALA A 25 -4.06 5.31 -20.89
N ILE A 26 -3.54 4.35 -20.12
CA ILE A 26 -3.76 4.28 -18.67
C ILE A 26 -2.44 4.47 -17.94
N ASP A 27 -2.37 5.49 -17.06
CA ASP A 27 -1.27 5.66 -16.13
C ASP A 27 -1.55 4.79 -14.88
N LEU A 28 -0.79 3.70 -14.75
CA LEU A 28 -0.91 2.77 -13.63
C LEU A 28 -0.08 3.18 -12.42
N LYS A 29 0.63 4.31 -12.48
CA LYS A 29 1.52 4.74 -11.40
C LYS A 29 1.15 6.08 -10.77
N GLY A 30 0.77 7.06 -11.58
CA GLY A 30 0.50 8.40 -11.09
C GLY A 30 1.69 9.00 -10.30
N HIS A 31 1.43 9.71 -9.22
CA HIS A 31 2.45 10.33 -8.36
C HIS A 31 3.16 9.31 -7.45
N THR A 32 3.76 8.27 -8.04
CA THR A 32 4.58 7.28 -7.34
C THR A 32 6.02 7.25 -7.87
N LEU A 33 6.91 6.57 -7.15
CA LEU A 33 8.31 6.46 -7.54
C LEU A 33 8.47 5.90 -8.96
N ASN A 34 9.36 6.51 -9.77
CA ASN A 34 9.61 6.14 -11.16
C ASN A 34 8.38 6.22 -12.07
N SER A 35 7.45 7.13 -11.78
CA SER A 35 6.30 7.36 -12.65
C SER A 35 6.72 7.95 -14.00
N LYS A 36 5.90 7.68 -15.02
CA LYS A 36 6.05 8.21 -16.38
C LYS A 36 4.89 9.14 -16.76
N THR A 37 4.20 9.70 -15.79
CA THR A 37 3.02 10.57 -15.97
C THR A 37 3.27 11.70 -16.97
N LYS A 38 4.53 12.21 -17.06
CA LYS A 38 4.89 13.24 -18.04
C LYS A 38 4.67 12.83 -19.51
N LEU A 39 4.66 11.53 -19.84
CA LEU A 39 4.36 11.06 -21.19
C LEU A 39 2.95 11.45 -21.63
N PHE A 40 2.01 11.47 -20.69
CA PHE A 40 0.61 11.80 -20.92
C PHE A 40 0.41 13.29 -21.30
N ALA A 41 1.33 14.19 -20.88
CA ALA A 41 1.31 15.58 -21.30
C ALA A 41 1.45 15.77 -22.82
N TYR A 42 2.06 14.81 -23.50
CA TYR A 42 2.17 14.79 -24.97
C TYR A 42 0.93 14.19 -25.67
N ARG A 43 -0.09 13.86 -24.93
CA ARG A 43 -1.34 13.26 -25.44
C ARG A 43 -1.06 11.98 -26.23
N MET A 44 -0.72 10.90 -25.51
CA MET A 44 -0.39 9.59 -26.10
C MET A 44 -1.58 8.92 -26.78
N ALA A 45 -2.79 9.19 -26.28
CA ALA A 45 -4.05 8.67 -26.80
C ALA A 45 -5.17 9.71 -26.70
N PRO A 46 -6.28 9.54 -27.45
CA PRO A 46 -7.47 10.38 -27.34
C PRO A 46 -8.07 10.42 -25.92
N ILE A 47 -8.02 9.30 -25.19
CA ILE A 47 -8.49 9.18 -23.81
C ILE A 47 -7.32 8.78 -22.91
N GLN A 48 -7.14 9.49 -21.81
CA GLN A 48 -6.07 9.25 -20.85
C GLN A 48 -6.62 9.13 -19.44
N ILE A 49 -6.25 8.04 -18.76
CA ILE A 49 -6.87 7.63 -17.48
C ILE A 49 -5.80 7.42 -16.42
N ASN A 50 -6.02 7.93 -15.20
CA ASN A 50 -5.30 7.54 -14.01
C ASN A 50 -5.98 6.34 -13.36
N TYR A 51 -5.21 5.28 -13.03
CA TYR A 51 -5.75 4.10 -12.38
C TYR A 51 -4.76 3.41 -11.47
N LEU A 52 -5.24 2.96 -10.34
CA LEU A 52 -4.68 2.00 -9.40
C LEU A 52 -3.51 2.49 -8.55
N GLY A 53 -2.34 2.82 -9.13
CA GLY A 53 -1.10 3.02 -8.37
C GLY A 53 -1.08 4.28 -7.49
N TYR A 54 -1.79 5.32 -7.91
CA TYR A 54 -2.03 6.53 -7.11
C TYR A 54 -3.52 6.89 -7.18
N PRO A 55 -4.29 6.61 -6.12
CA PRO A 55 -5.75 6.78 -6.13
C PRO A 55 -6.20 8.23 -5.87
N GLY A 56 -5.31 9.20 -5.95
CA GLY A 56 -5.59 10.63 -5.86
C GLY A 56 -5.60 11.32 -7.21
N SER A 57 -6.12 12.56 -7.27
CA SER A 57 -6.05 13.40 -8.47
C SER A 57 -4.60 13.67 -8.85
N LEU A 58 -4.30 13.61 -10.16
CA LEU A 58 -3.00 14.04 -10.69
C LEU A 58 -2.93 15.56 -10.88
N GLY A 59 -4.07 16.27 -10.75
CA GLY A 59 -4.14 17.72 -10.81
C GLY A 59 -3.73 18.30 -12.17
N THR A 60 -3.97 17.56 -13.25
CA THR A 60 -3.53 17.95 -14.59
C THR A 60 -4.68 18.01 -15.58
N SER A 61 -4.57 18.86 -16.61
CA SER A 61 -5.58 18.95 -17.68
C SER A 61 -5.43 17.88 -18.76
N PHE A 62 -4.34 17.10 -18.74
CA PHE A 62 -4.07 16.09 -19.76
C PHE A 62 -4.48 14.67 -19.34
N ILE A 63 -4.97 14.47 -18.13
CA ILE A 63 -5.62 13.22 -17.71
C ILE A 63 -7.13 13.48 -17.67
N ASP A 64 -7.90 12.68 -18.42
CA ASP A 64 -9.33 12.91 -18.61
C ASP A 64 -10.16 12.26 -17.50
N TYR A 65 -9.74 11.08 -17.05
CA TYR A 65 -10.50 10.26 -16.11
C TYR A 65 -9.62 9.66 -15.01
N ILE A 66 -10.25 9.37 -13.87
CA ILE A 66 -9.73 8.49 -12.84
C ILE A 66 -10.71 7.34 -12.61
N ILE A 67 -10.20 6.11 -12.49
CA ILE A 67 -11.01 4.95 -12.10
C ILE A 67 -10.97 4.80 -10.59
N ALA A 68 -12.13 4.77 -9.95
CA ALA A 68 -12.31 4.70 -8.50
C ALA A 68 -13.54 3.86 -8.13
N ASP A 69 -13.85 3.79 -6.85
CA ASP A 69 -15.14 3.35 -6.31
C ASP A 69 -15.71 4.42 -5.35
N LYS A 70 -16.93 4.21 -4.90
CA LYS A 70 -17.65 5.18 -4.03
C LYS A 70 -17.09 5.28 -2.61
N ILE A 71 -16.32 4.28 -2.17
CA ILE A 71 -15.64 4.31 -0.87
C ILE A 71 -14.36 5.13 -0.96
N LEU A 72 -13.58 4.94 -2.04
CA LEU A 72 -12.36 5.68 -2.29
C LEU A 72 -12.63 7.16 -2.56
N ILE A 73 -13.59 7.46 -3.43
CA ILE A 73 -13.98 8.82 -3.79
C ILE A 73 -15.51 8.95 -3.63
N PRO A 74 -15.99 9.33 -2.44
CA PRO A 74 -17.40 9.67 -2.25
C PRO A 74 -17.84 10.82 -3.16
N ASP A 75 -19.11 10.89 -3.52
CA ASP A 75 -19.63 11.94 -4.40
C ASP A 75 -19.37 13.36 -3.83
N SER A 76 -19.36 13.52 -2.51
CA SER A 76 -19.04 14.79 -1.83
C SER A 76 -17.61 15.27 -2.09
N GLU A 77 -16.69 14.33 -2.36
CA GLU A 77 -15.26 14.59 -2.53
C GLU A 77 -14.86 14.75 -4.01
N SER A 78 -15.76 14.45 -4.94
CA SER A 78 -15.49 14.52 -6.39
C SER A 78 -15.00 15.89 -6.85
N LYS A 79 -15.41 16.96 -6.17
CA LYS A 79 -15.01 18.36 -6.44
C LYS A 79 -13.50 18.62 -6.27
N HIS A 80 -12.78 17.74 -5.58
CA HIS A 80 -11.33 17.85 -5.37
C HIS A 80 -10.49 17.17 -6.46
N TYR A 81 -11.16 16.56 -7.45
CA TYR A 81 -10.52 15.89 -8.56
C TYR A 81 -10.64 16.68 -9.84
N SER A 82 -9.54 16.86 -10.56
CA SER A 82 -9.55 17.49 -11.89
C SER A 82 -10.09 16.54 -12.97
N GLU A 83 -9.95 15.25 -12.75
CA GLU A 83 -10.38 14.17 -13.63
C GLU A 83 -11.87 13.87 -13.44
N LYS A 84 -12.53 13.41 -14.52
CA LYS A 84 -13.85 12.80 -14.40
C LYS A 84 -13.74 11.42 -13.78
N ILE A 85 -14.60 11.10 -12.82
CA ILE A 85 -14.52 9.84 -12.07
C ILE A 85 -15.32 8.76 -12.78
N ILE A 86 -14.70 7.62 -13.06
CA ILE A 86 -15.34 6.38 -13.51
C ILE A 86 -15.46 5.48 -12.29
N TYR A 87 -16.68 5.24 -11.82
CA TYR A 87 -16.92 4.40 -10.67
C TYR A 87 -17.06 2.92 -11.03
N LEU A 88 -16.21 2.08 -10.44
CA LEU A 88 -16.42 0.64 -10.43
C LEU A 88 -17.46 0.27 -9.36
N PRO A 89 -18.25 -0.80 -9.56
CA PRO A 89 -19.42 -1.07 -8.72
C PRO A 89 -19.10 -1.49 -7.28
N ASN A 90 -17.98 -2.18 -7.04
CA ASN A 90 -17.65 -2.76 -5.74
C ASN A 90 -16.35 -2.23 -5.17
N SER A 91 -15.25 -2.41 -5.90
CA SER A 91 -13.92 -1.96 -5.50
C SER A 91 -13.14 -1.50 -6.71
N TYR A 92 -12.39 -0.41 -6.55
CA TYR A 92 -11.49 0.06 -7.60
C TYR A 92 -10.25 -0.82 -7.72
N GLN A 93 -9.86 -1.51 -6.63
CA GLN A 93 -8.65 -2.31 -6.58
C GLN A 93 -8.91 -3.75 -7.02
N PRO A 94 -8.34 -4.19 -8.16
CA PRO A 94 -8.37 -5.59 -8.53
C PRO A 94 -7.43 -6.39 -7.62
N ASN A 95 -7.86 -7.59 -7.26
CA ASN A 95 -7.05 -8.53 -6.51
C ASN A 95 -6.97 -9.85 -7.28
N ASP A 96 -5.77 -10.42 -7.33
CA ASP A 96 -5.58 -11.76 -7.87
C ASP A 96 -6.20 -12.78 -6.90
N ASN A 97 -7.19 -13.52 -7.36
CA ASN A 97 -7.86 -14.56 -6.57
C ASN A 97 -7.16 -15.92 -6.62
N GLN A 98 -5.97 -15.98 -7.24
CA GLN A 98 -5.11 -17.16 -7.32
C GLN A 98 -3.76 -16.94 -6.62
N ARG A 99 -3.67 -15.92 -5.73
CA ARG A 99 -2.44 -15.65 -4.98
C ARG A 99 -2.01 -16.88 -4.19
N GLU A 100 -0.82 -17.36 -4.47
CA GLU A 100 -0.26 -18.52 -3.78
C GLU A 100 0.30 -18.12 -2.42
N ILE A 101 -0.04 -18.89 -1.39
CA ILE A 101 0.62 -18.87 -0.08
C ILE A 101 1.73 -19.92 -0.11
N SER A 102 2.90 -19.60 0.45
CA SER A 102 4.02 -20.55 0.52
C SER A 102 3.57 -21.86 1.18
N LYS A 103 4.02 -22.97 0.60
CA LYS A 103 3.83 -24.31 1.17
C LYS A 103 4.80 -24.62 2.31
N ILE A 104 5.80 -23.76 2.52
CA ILE A 104 6.72 -23.87 3.64
C ILE A 104 5.98 -23.29 4.85
N GLU A 105 5.57 -24.16 5.74
CA GLU A 105 4.92 -23.74 6.99
C GLU A 105 5.97 -23.15 7.93
N THR A 106 5.64 -22.00 8.52
CA THR A 106 6.45 -21.35 9.54
C THR A 106 5.70 -21.32 10.89
N LYS A 107 6.44 -20.99 11.95
CA LYS A 107 5.92 -20.81 13.30
C LYS A 107 6.22 -19.40 13.79
N LYS A 108 5.54 -18.96 14.85
CA LYS A 108 5.80 -17.65 15.49
C LYS A 108 7.26 -17.50 15.92
N GLU A 109 7.87 -18.60 16.40
CA GLU A 109 9.26 -18.65 16.84
C GLU A 109 10.26 -18.39 15.73
N ASP A 110 9.95 -18.73 14.48
CA ASP A 110 10.81 -18.46 13.31
C ASP A 110 10.97 -16.95 13.05
N PHE A 111 10.10 -16.15 13.64
CA PHE A 111 10.12 -14.68 13.61
C PHE A 111 10.42 -14.07 14.98
N ASP A 112 11.00 -14.84 15.91
CA ASP A 112 11.32 -14.43 17.27
C ASP A 112 10.11 -14.00 18.13
N PHE A 113 8.93 -14.57 17.90
CA PHE A 113 7.78 -14.38 18.76
C PHE A 113 7.56 -15.60 19.66
N PRO A 114 7.20 -15.42 20.93
CA PRO A 114 6.73 -16.53 21.75
C PRO A 114 5.45 -17.17 21.17
N GLU A 115 5.30 -18.48 21.30
CA GLU A 115 4.18 -19.24 20.77
C GLU A 115 2.81 -18.64 21.13
N ASN A 116 2.63 -18.27 22.39
CA ASN A 116 1.37 -17.74 22.91
C ASN A 116 1.27 -16.21 22.83
N SER A 117 2.12 -15.53 22.04
CA SER A 117 2.08 -14.08 21.88
C SER A 117 0.90 -13.62 21.03
N LEU A 118 0.38 -12.42 21.34
CA LEU A 118 -0.54 -11.68 20.49
C LEU A 118 0.29 -10.77 19.57
N ILE A 119 0.13 -10.89 18.27
CA ILE A 119 0.90 -10.15 17.27
C ILE A 119 0.00 -9.13 16.57
N LEU A 120 0.30 -7.86 16.78
CA LEU A 120 -0.26 -6.73 16.06
C LEU A 120 0.70 -6.37 14.93
N SER A 121 0.28 -6.50 13.68
CA SER A 121 1.16 -6.20 12.54
C SER A 121 0.76 -4.91 11.84
N CYS A 122 1.75 -4.10 11.44
CA CYS A 122 1.61 -3.03 10.48
C CYS A 122 2.75 -3.16 9.47
N LEU A 123 2.53 -3.90 8.40
CA LEU A 123 3.54 -4.13 7.37
C LEU A 123 3.41 -3.12 6.22
N ASN A 124 2.82 -1.97 6.49
CA ASN A 124 2.86 -0.80 5.62
C ASN A 124 4.27 -0.19 5.60
N SER A 125 4.59 0.53 4.53
CA SER A 125 5.82 1.32 4.46
C SER A 125 5.89 2.29 5.63
N THR A 126 7.03 2.35 6.32
CA THR A 126 7.20 3.10 7.58
C THR A 126 6.98 4.61 7.45
N TYR A 127 7.12 5.19 6.24
CA TYR A 127 6.81 6.61 6.00
C TYR A 127 5.32 6.96 6.13
N LYS A 128 4.43 5.96 6.15
CA LYS A 128 3.00 6.15 6.38
C LYS A 128 2.63 6.24 7.86
N ILE A 129 3.53 5.79 8.73
CA ILE A 129 3.30 5.73 10.18
C ILE A 129 3.57 7.12 10.74
N THR A 130 2.57 7.70 11.40
CA THR A 130 2.64 9.03 12.02
C THR A 130 2.76 8.92 13.55
N PRO A 131 3.10 10.00 14.26
CA PRO A 131 3.11 10.01 15.72
C PRO A 131 1.78 9.59 16.35
N ASP A 132 0.66 9.87 15.70
CA ASP A 132 -0.68 9.54 16.23
C ASP A 132 -0.90 8.03 16.35
N GLU A 133 -0.51 7.25 15.31
CA GLU A 133 -0.55 5.80 15.38
C GLU A 133 0.39 5.26 16.46
N LEU A 134 1.61 5.82 16.52
CA LEU A 134 2.61 5.37 17.49
C LEU A 134 2.16 5.60 18.95
N GLU A 135 1.48 6.72 19.23
CA GLU A 135 0.88 6.99 20.54
C GLU A 135 -0.20 5.98 20.90
N ILE A 136 -1.06 5.63 19.94
CA ILE A 136 -2.11 4.64 20.14
C ILE A 136 -1.51 3.25 20.39
N TRP A 137 -0.55 2.84 19.56
CA TRP A 137 0.09 1.54 19.68
C TRP A 137 0.89 1.41 20.98
N SER A 138 1.55 2.49 21.44
CA SER A 138 2.22 2.52 22.75
C SER A 138 1.24 2.25 23.89
N ARG A 139 0.08 2.92 23.89
CA ARG A 139 -0.96 2.71 24.91
C ARG A 139 -1.54 1.29 24.91
N ILE A 140 -1.60 0.64 23.75
CA ILE A 140 -1.99 -0.78 23.66
C ILE A 140 -0.90 -1.63 24.32
N LEU A 141 0.35 -1.42 23.95
CA LEU A 141 1.48 -2.17 24.50
C LEU A 141 1.66 -1.96 26.01
N GLU A 142 1.40 -0.76 26.54
CA GLU A 142 1.42 -0.47 27.99
C GLU A 142 0.39 -1.28 28.77
N LYS A 143 -0.80 -1.49 28.18
CA LYS A 143 -1.92 -2.19 28.83
C LYS A 143 -1.89 -3.72 28.65
N THR A 144 -0.92 -4.23 27.89
CA THR A 144 -0.85 -5.67 27.57
C THR A 144 0.58 -6.16 27.77
N ASN A 145 0.77 -7.36 28.33
CA ASN A 145 2.10 -7.89 28.65
C ASN A 145 2.67 -8.80 27.56
N ASN A 146 1.82 -9.53 26.86
CA ASN A 146 2.23 -10.54 25.86
C ASN A 146 1.86 -10.16 24.43
N THR A 147 1.82 -8.86 24.16
CA THR A 147 1.50 -8.30 22.84
C THR A 147 2.76 -7.75 22.21
N TYR A 148 2.95 -8.07 20.95
CA TYR A 148 4.09 -7.67 20.13
C TYR A 148 3.61 -6.83 18.96
N LEU A 149 4.42 -5.84 18.57
CA LEU A 149 4.19 -5.03 17.38
C LEU A 149 5.17 -5.47 16.29
N TRP A 150 4.64 -5.86 15.13
CA TRP A 150 5.42 -6.30 13.97
C TRP A 150 5.37 -5.27 12.86
N LEU A 151 6.47 -4.62 12.58
CA LEU A 151 6.60 -3.54 11.61
C LEU A 151 7.47 -3.96 10.43
N LEU A 152 7.27 -3.34 9.26
CA LEU A 152 8.12 -3.60 8.11
C LEU A 152 9.51 -2.96 8.30
N ASP A 153 10.58 -3.72 8.07
CA ASP A 153 11.95 -3.21 8.03
C ASP A 153 12.22 -2.57 6.66
N THR A 154 12.18 -1.25 6.59
CA THR A 154 12.35 -0.51 5.34
C THR A 154 13.73 0.14 5.19
N ASN A 155 14.24 0.73 6.26
CA ASN A 155 15.55 1.36 6.30
C ASN A 155 16.02 1.58 7.75
N LYS A 156 17.35 1.65 7.91
CA LYS A 156 17.98 1.78 9.22
C LYS A 156 17.54 3.03 9.99
N GLN A 157 17.37 4.17 9.32
CA GLN A 157 16.99 5.42 9.98
C GLN A 157 15.54 5.34 10.52
N GLY A 158 14.59 4.88 9.69
CA GLY A 158 13.20 4.70 10.10
C GLY A 158 13.08 3.71 11.27
N LYS A 159 13.78 2.57 11.21
CA LYS A 159 13.84 1.59 12.29
C LYS A 159 14.36 2.20 13.60
N ASN A 160 15.46 2.97 13.54
CA ASN A 160 16.02 3.62 14.72
C ASN A 160 15.06 4.65 15.31
N ASN A 161 14.37 5.43 14.47
CA ASN A 161 13.39 6.42 14.93
C ASN A 161 12.23 5.73 15.70
N LEU A 162 11.70 4.63 15.15
CA LEU A 162 10.64 3.83 15.77
C LEU A 162 11.11 3.23 17.11
N ILE A 163 12.30 2.62 17.14
CA ILE A 163 12.89 2.08 18.39
C ILE A 163 13.04 3.18 19.45
N ASN A 164 13.56 4.35 19.08
CA ASN A 164 13.74 5.47 20.01
C ASN A 164 12.40 5.99 20.53
N PHE A 165 11.37 6.06 19.67
CA PHE A 165 10.04 6.46 20.10
C PHE A 165 9.51 5.53 21.21
N PHE A 166 9.52 4.22 20.98
CA PHE A 166 9.02 3.24 21.96
C PHE A 166 9.89 3.19 23.24
N LYS A 167 11.21 3.37 23.12
CA LYS A 167 12.07 3.51 24.30
C LYS A 167 11.68 4.71 25.17
N ASN A 168 11.41 5.87 24.56
CA ASN A 168 11.00 7.08 25.27
C ASN A 168 9.63 6.93 25.95
N LYS A 169 8.82 5.95 25.52
CA LYS A 169 7.56 5.55 26.14
C LYS A 169 7.71 4.42 27.17
N ASN A 170 8.95 4.04 27.52
CA ASN A 170 9.24 2.93 28.43
C ASN A 170 8.67 1.56 27.96
N ILE A 171 8.45 1.38 26.67
CA ILE A 171 8.06 0.09 26.11
C ILE A 171 9.29 -0.79 25.95
N ASP A 172 9.20 -2.05 26.40
CA ASP A 172 10.25 -3.04 26.14
C ASP A 172 10.40 -3.25 24.63
N ILE A 173 11.56 -2.83 24.09
CA ILE A 173 11.87 -2.90 22.67
C ILE A 173 11.94 -4.33 22.12
N LYS A 174 12.09 -5.34 22.98
CA LYS A 174 12.00 -6.74 22.58
C LYS A 174 10.62 -7.10 22.03
N ARG A 175 9.60 -6.30 22.38
CA ARG A 175 8.24 -6.43 21.89
C ARG A 175 7.99 -5.72 20.55
N ILE A 176 8.98 -4.99 20.02
CA ILE A 176 8.93 -4.36 18.70
C ILE A 176 9.78 -5.17 17.74
N LYS A 177 9.13 -5.87 16.82
CA LYS A 177 9.80 -6.73 15.83
C LYS A 177 9.75 -6.10 14.45
N PHE A 178 10.74 -6.42 13.62
CA PHE A 178 10.85 -5.90 12.26
C PHE A 178 10.90 -7.04 11.27
N ALA A 179 10.01 -6.98 10.30
CA ALA A 179 9.84 -7.95 9.25
C ALA A 179 10.69 -7.58 8.04
N GLU A 180 11.57 -8.45 7.60
CA GLU A 180 12.36 -8.29 6.37
C GLU A 180 11.49 -8.44 5.13
N ASN A 181 11.98 -7.96 3.98
CA ASN A 181 11.32 -8.20 2.71
C ASN A 181 11.45 -9.67 2.29
N LEU A 182 10.33 -10.28 1.95
CA LEU A 182 10.26 -11.66 1.46
C LEU A 182 9.55 -11.69 0.10
N SER A 183 9.62 -12.84 -0.60
CA SER A 183 8.75 -13.09 -1.75
C SER A 183 7.29 -12.99 -1.33
N HIS A 184 6.38 -12.65 -2.26
CA HIS A 184 4.99 -12.41 -1.91
C HIS A 184 4.31 -13.62 -1.27
N SER A 185 4.57 -14.84 -1.79
CA SER A 185 4.02 -16.07 -1.20
C SER A 185 4.50 -16.34 0.24
N CYS A 186 5.80 -16.09 0.53
CA CYS A 186 6.34 -16.19 1.88
C CYS A 186 5.84 -15.06 2.79
N HIS A 187 5.61 -13.87 2.22
CA HIS A 187 4.99 -12.76 2.96
C HIS A 187 3.57 -13.11 3.38
N LEU A 188 2.77 -13.68 2.50
CA LEU A 188 1.41 -14.12 2.82
C LEU A 188 1.41 -15.21 3.90
N GLU A 189 2.35 -16.16 3.81
CA GLU A 189 2.46 -17.22 4.80
C GLU A 189 2.79 -16.66 6.19
N ARG A 190 3.87 -15.86 6.33
CA ARG A 190 4.23 -15.28 7.64
C ARG A 190 3.14 -14.38 8.23
N LEU A 191 2.37 -13.68 7.37
CA LEU A 191 1.33 -12.77 7.82
C LEU A 191 0.20 -13.50 8.57
N ARG A 192 0.00 -14.79 8.33
CA ARG A 192 -0.95 -15.66 9.06
C ARG A 192 -0.68 -15.74 10.56
N HIS A 193 0.54 -15.43 11.00
CA HIS A 193 0.88 -15.39 12.44
C HIS A 193 0.40 -14.12 13.14
N SER A 194 -0.04 -13.12 12.38
CA SER A 194 -0.63 -11.89 12.94
C SER A 194 -2.04 -12.16 13.45
N ASP A 195 -2.36 -11.65 14.63
CA ASP A 195 -3.71 -11.72 15.19
C ASP A 195 -4.58 -10.54 14.70
N VAL A 196 -3.97 -9.37 14.49
CA VAL A 196 -4.64 -8.16 13.96
C VAL A 196 -3.66 -7.38 13.10
N PHE A 197 -4.13 -6.91 11.94
CA PHE A 197 -3.40 -5.93 11.13
C PHE A 197 -3.86 -4.52 11.51
N LEU A 198 -2.91 -3.67 11.89
CA LEU A 198 -3.12 -2.26 12.22
C LEU A 198 -2.84 -1.41 10.99
N ASP A 199 -3.84 -0.68 10.54
CA ASP A 199 -3.70 0.21 9.40
C ASP A 199 -3.12 1.58 9.80
N THR A 200 -2.59 2.31 8.82
CA THR A 200 -2.10 3.68 8.94
C THR A 200 -3.20 4.69 8.59
N PHE A 201 -3.24 5.85 9.28
CA PHE A 201 -4.42 6.73 9.28
C PHE A 201 -4.44 7.73 8.11
N ASN A 202 -3.29 8.31 7.77
CA ASN A 202 -3.23 9.35 6.74
C ASN A 202 -3.22 8.77 5.32
N VAL A 203 -2.55 7.62 5.15
CA VAL A 203 -2.53 6.86 3.90
C VAL A 203 -2.79 5.41 4.25
N ASN A 204 -4.04 4.99 4.10
CA ASN A 204 -4.46 3.64 4.43
C ASN A 204 -3.73 2.58 3.61
N ALA A 205 -3.76 1.35 4.12
CA ALA A 205 -3.33 0.17 3.40
C ALA A 205 -4.30 -0.14 2.25
N HIS A 206 -3.75 -0.48 1.10
CA HIS A 206 -4.50 -1.01 -0.04
C HIS A 206 -4.12 -2.47 -0.27
N THR A 207 -3.00 -2.70 -0.95
CA THR A 207 -2.49 -4.06 -1.20
C THR A 207 -2.19 -4.81 0.09
N THR A 208 -1.55 -4.16 1.07
CA THR A 208 -1.21 -4.80 2.35
C THR A 208 -2.46 -5.15 3.19
N CYS A 209 -3.54 -4.37 3.07
CA CYS A 209 -4.84 -4.73 3.65
C CYS A 209 -5.42 -5.97 2.95
N SER A 210 -5.38 -6.00 1.61
CA SER A 210 -5.84 -7.15 0.84
C SER A 210 -5.05 -8.41 1.15
N ASP A 211 -3.74 -8.30 1.41
CA ASP A 211 -2.90 -9.42 1.82
C ASP A 211 -3.29 -9.95 3.19
N ALA A 212 -3.54 -9.06 4.17
CA ALA A 212 -4.00 -9.44 5.50
C ALA A 212 -5.34 -10.19 5.45
N LEU A 213 -6.32 -9.63 4.73
CA LEU A 213 -7.63 -10.25 4.56
C LEU A 213 -7.56 -11.58 3.79
N TRP A 214 -6.66 -11.69 2.81
CA TRP A 214 -6.45 -12.92 2.03
C TRP A 214 -6.03 -14.10 2.90
N VAL A 215 -5.23 -13.85 3.91
CA VAL A 215 -4.75 -14.88 4.84
C VAL A 215 -5.60 -15.01 6.11
N GLY A 216 -6.74 -14.29 6.19
CA GLY A 216 -7.70 -14.37 7.28
C GLY A 216 -7.38 -13.49 8.48
N VAL A 217 -6.48 -12.53 8.37
CA VAL A 217 -6.12 -11.59 9.45
C VAL A 217 -7.07 -10.39 9.43
N PRO A 218 -7.78 -10.10 10.54
CA PRO A 218 -8.66 -8.95 10.63
C PRO A 218 -7.87 -7.64 10.60
N VAL A 219 -8.45 -6.62 9.98
CA VAL A 219 -7.84 -5.30 9.82
C VAL A 219 -8.58 -4.27 10.66
N VAL A 220 -7.85 -3.52 11.48
CA VAL A 220 -8.35 -2.33 12.18
C VAL A 220 -7.86 -1.10 11.44
N THR A 221 -8.79 -0.31 10.92
CA THR A 221 -8.48 0.91 10.14
C THR A 221 -9.26 2.10 10.67
N LYS A 222 -8.84 3.30 10.25
CA LYS A 222 -9.55 4.56 10.48
C LYS A 222 -10.09 5.06 9.16
N GLN A 223 -11.41 5.24 9.08
CA GLN A 223 -12.02 5.88 7.92
C GLN A 223 -11.53 7.31 7.78
N GLY A 224 -11.18 7.72 6.57
CA GLY A 224 -10.90 9.11 6.19
C GLY A 224 -12.15 9.99 6.36
N LYS A 225 -11.93 11.29 6.41
CA LYS A 225 -13.00 12.30 6.43
C LYS A 225 -13.40 12.66 5.02
#